data_79fd99c8cf17500e3126aff4a736eb0d
#
_entry.id   79fd99c8cf17500e3126aff4a736eb0d
#
_cell.length_a   1.000
_cell.length_b   1.000
_cell.length_c   1.000
_cell.angle_alpha   90.00
_cell.angle_beta   90.00
_cell.angle_gamma   90.00
#
_symmetry.space_group_name_H-M   'P 1'
#
loop_
_entity.id
_entity.type
_entity.pdbx_description
1 polymer ?
#
loop_
_entity_poly.entity_id
_entity_poly.type
_entity_poly.pdbx_seq_one_letter_code
_entity_poly.pdbx_strand_id
1 'polypeptide(L)'
;MLPNPTLDKLQTLRLHGMIKALDEQHATPDINDLSFDERLGLMVDRELTEREDARLSTRLKAARLRHNACLEDIDYRSPRGLDKSLILQLGSGQWLRDGLNLIIGGPTGVGKTWLACALAHKACRDGYSVRYLRLPRLLEELGLAHGDGRFAKLMAGYAKTDLLILDDWGLAPFTAAQRRDMLELLDDRYGNRSTLVTSQMPVDKWHALIGDPTLGDAILDRLVHNAYRIELKGESMRRRATKLTAAETSD
;
A
#
# COMPACT_ATOMS: atom_id res chain seq x y z
N MET A 1 36.40 -23.86 -16.21
CA MET A 1 35.42 -24.47 -15.28
C MET A 1 34.68 -25.55 -16.04
N LEU A 2 34.66 -26.79 -15.56
CA LEU A 2 33.81 -27.83 -16.15
C LEU A 2 32.34 -27.45 -15.91
N PRO A 3 31.45 -27.60 -16.90
CA PRO A 3 30.03 -27.28 -16.73
C PRO A 3 29.47 -28.17 -15.61
N ASN A 4 28.80 -27.55 -14.65
CA ASN A 4 28.10 -28.30 -13.59
C ASN A 4 26.65 -28.53 -14.06
N PRO A 5 26.29 -29.74 -14.52
CA PRO A 5 24.97 -30.01 -15.09
C PRO A 5 23.82 -29.75 -14.09
N THR A 6 24.11 -29.80 -12.79
CA THR A 6 23.13 -29.50 -11.75
C THR A 6 22.84 -28.01 -11.66
N LEU A 7 23.86 -27.16 -11.72
CA LEU A 7 23.69 -25.70 -11.76
C LEU A 7 22.88 -25.26 -12.99
N ASP A 8 23.18 -25.83 -14.15
CA ASP A 8 22.44 -25.53 -15.38
C ASP A 8 20.95 -25.89 -15.27
N LYS A 9 20.64 -27.03 -14.62
CA LYS A 9 19.26 -27.45 -14.36
C LYS A 9 18.57 -26.53 -13.35
N LEU A 10 19.22 -26.15 -12.26
CA LEU A 10 18.69 -25.20 -11.28
C LEU A 10 18.40 -23.84 -11.92
N GLN A 11 19.28 -23.38 -12.82
CA GLN A 11 19.10 -22.14 -13.57
C GLN A 11 17.90 -22.22 -14.53
N THR A 12 17.77 -23.33 -15.26
CA THR A 12 16.62 -23.60 -16.15
C THR A 12 15.31 -23.62 -15.37
N LEU A 13 15.30 -24.19 -14.17
CA LEU A 13 14.17 -24.22 -13.25
C LEU A 13 13.94 -22.88 -12.51
N ARG A 14 14.81 -21.89 -12.72
CA ARG A 14 14.78 -20.56 -12.06
C ARG A 14 14.86 -20.66 -10.53
N LEU A 15 15.66 -21.60 -10.02
CA LEU A 15 15.89 -21.80 -8.58
C LEU A 15 17.13 -21.00 -8.14
N HIS A 16 17.04 -19.66 -8.24
CA HIS A 16 18.18 -18.76 -8.02
C HIS A 16 18.66 -18.74 -6.59
N GLY A 17 17.77 -18.89 -5.61
CA GLY A 17 18.10 -18.99 -4.19
C GLY A 17 18.87 -20.27 -3.88
N MET A 18 18.47 -21.40 -4.47
CA MET A 18 19.21 -22.66 -4.31
C MET A 18 20.61 -22.58 -4.92
N ILE A 19 20.79 -21.89 -6.06
CA ILE A 19 22.10 -21.68 -6.66
C ILE A 19 22.99 -20.89 -5.71
N LYS A 20 22.50 -19.76 -5.19
CA LYS A 20 23.25 -18.93 -4.22
C LYS A 20 23.63 -19.74 -2.97
N ALA A 21 22.68 -20.48 -2.40
CA ALA A 21 22.95 -21.31 -1.23
C ALA A 21 23.98 -22.41 -1.52
N LEU A 22 23.96 -23.01 -2.70
CA LEU A 22 24.95 -24.01 -3.11
C LEU A 22 26.34 -23.40 -3.22
N ASP A 23 26.46 -22.21 -3.80
CA ASP A 23 27.74 -21.48 -3.90
C ASP A 23 28.25 -21.07 -2.52
N GLU A 24 27.37 -20.60 -1.62
CA GLU A 24 27.70 -20.31 -0.22
C GLU A 24 28.17 -21.56 0.53
N GLN A 25 27.52 -22.72 0.35
CA GLN A 25 27.93 -23.99 0.93
C GLN A 25 29.32 -24.44 0.45
N HIS A 26 29.61 -24.28 -0.85
CA HIS A 26 30.92 -24.60 -1.38
C HIS A 26 32.05 -23.74 -0.81
N ALA A 27 31.74 -22.51 -0.39
CA ALA A 27 32.69 -21.58 0.21
C ALA A 27 32.84 -21.75 1.74
N THR A 28 31.98 -22.55 2.38
CA THR A 28 31.95 -22.72 3.83
C THR A 28 32.80 -23.96 4.23
N PRO A 29 33.91 -23.81 5.02
CA PRO A 29 34.82 -24.90 5.32
C PRO A 29 34.17 -26.09 6.05
N ASP A 30 33.27 -25.80 7.01
CA ASP A 30 32.69 -26.81 7.90
C ASP A 30 31.31 -27.32 7.44
N ILE A 31 30.96 -27.07 6.18
CA ILE A 31 29.64 -27.45 5.64
C ILE A 31 29.40 -28.98 5.66
N ASN A 32 30.46 -29.75 5.66
CA ASN A 32 30.38 -31.20 5.67
C ASN A 32 30.00 -31.79 7.06
N ASP A 33 29.98 -30.95 8.11
CA ASP A 33 29.49 -31.32 9.43
C ASP A 33 27.96 -31.41 9.45
N LEU A 34 27.30 -30.79 8.49
CA LEU A 34 25.86 -30.88 8.28
C LEU A 34 25.52 -32.09 7.40
N SER A 35 24.43 -32.76 7.76
CA SER A 35 23.87 -33.85 6.95
C SER A 35 23.37 -33.32 5.58
N PHE A 36 23.16 -34.21 4.63
CA PHE A 36 22.59 -33.85 3.33
C PHE A 36 21.22 -33.18 3.47
N ASP A 37 20.36 -33.70 4.36
CA ASP A 37 19.01 -33.16 4.56
C ASP A 37 19.04 -31.74 5.13
N GLU A 38 19.93 -31.43 6.07
CA GLU A 38 20.12 -30.08 6.61
C GLU A 38 20.61 -29.11 5.52
N ARG A 39 21.59 -29.54 4.74
CA ARG A 39 22.12 -28.71 3.63
C ARG A 39 21.07 -28.45 2.56
N LEU A 40 20.29 -29.47 2.22
CA LEU A 40 19.15 -29.32 1.30
C LEU A 40 18.08 -28.38 1.87
N GLY A 41 17.78 -28.51 3.18
CA GLY A 41 16.87 -27.62 3.89
C GLY A 41 17.29 -26.15 3.76
N LEU A 42 18.57 -25.83 4.01
CA LEU A 42 19.11 -24.48 3.84
C LEU A 42 18.95 -23.95 2.40
N MET A 43 19.13 -24.81 1.39
CA MET A 43 18.94 -24.42 -0.01
C MET A 43 17.48 -24.11 -0.32
N VAL A 44 16.54 -24.91 0.18
CA VAL A 44 15.09 -24.69 0.01
C VAL A 44 14.64 -23.41 0.71
N ASP A 45 15.08 -23.17 1.94
CA ASP A 45 14.76 -21.97 2.70
C ASP A 45 15.27 -20.70 2.00
N ARG A 46 16.49 -20.76 1.44
CA ARG A 46 17.03 -19.65 0.66
C ARG A 46 16.19 -19.37 -0.59
N GLU A 47 15.74 -20.41 -1.30
CA GLU A 47 14.88 -20.26 -2.48
C GLU A 47 13.53 -19.64 -2.12
N LEU A 48 12.91 -20.07 -1.02
CA LEU A 48 11.66 -19.47 -0.53
C LEU A 48 11.83 -17.99 -0.22
N THR A 49 12.88 -17.63 0.50
CA THR A 49 13.21 -16.24 0.84
C THR A 49 13.41 -15.38 -0.41
N GLU A 50 14.22 -15.82 -1.36
CA GLU A 50 14.47 -15.11 -2.62
C GLU A 50 13.17 -14.89 -3.42
N ARG A 51 12.28 -15.88 -3.46
CA ARG A 51 10.98 -15.76 -4.12
C ARG A 51 10.04 -14.78 -3.42
N GLU A 52 10.01 -14.81 -2.09
CA GLU A 52 9.20 -13.88 -1.30
C GLU A 52 9.68 -12.45 -1.49
N ASP A 53 10.99 -12.21 -1.44
CA ASP A 53 11.61 -10.91 -1.69
C ASP A 53 11.32 -10.39 -3.11
N ALA A 54 11.43 -11.25 -4.11
CA ALA A 54 11.12 -10.89 -5.49
C ALA A 54 9.63 -10.53 -5.68
N ARG A 55 8.72 -11.29 -5.04
CA ARG A 55 7.28 -11.00 -5.04
C ARG A 55 6.97 -9.69 -4.32
N LEU A 56 7.58 -9.46 -3.14
CA LEU A 56 7.43 -8.21 -2.39
C LEU A 56 7.93 -7.02 -3.22
N SER A 57 9.12 -7.12 -3.80
CA SER A 57 9.68 -6.07 -4.67
C SER A 57 8.73 -5.74 -5.83
N THR A 58 8.15 -6.75 -6.46
CA THR A 58 7.18 -6.59 -7.55
C THR A 58 5.92 -5.88 -7.07
N ARG A 59 5.35 -6.27 -5.91
CA ARG A 59 4.18 -5.63 -5.32
C ARG A 59 4.45 -4.17 -4.96
N LEU A 60 5.59 -3.87 -4.33
CA LEU A 60 5.97 -2.50 -3.96
C LEU A 60 6.17 -1.61 -5.19
N LYS A 61 6.80 -2.11 -6.26
CA LYS A 61 6.92 -1.39 -7.54
C LYS A 61 5.55 -1.10 -8.16
N ALA A 62 4.65 -2.09 -8.14
CA ALA A 62 3.29 -1.92 -8.66
C ALA A 62 2.46 -0.96 -7.81
N ALA A 63 2.62 -0.94 -6.51
CA ALA A 63 1.89 -0.10 -5.58
C ALA A 63 2.15 1.40 -5.80
N ARG A 64 3.33 1.80 -6.28
CA ARG A 64 3.75 3.20 -6.53
C ARG A 64 3.53 4.10 -5.32
N LEU A 65 3.91 3.62 -4.14
CA LEU A 65 3.77 4.38 -2.89
C LEU A 65 4.55 5.71 -2.96
N ARG A 66 3.95 6.75 -2.39
CA ARG A 66 4.57 8.08 -2.37
C ARG A 66 5.71 8.20 -1.37
N HIS A 67 5.64 7.44 -0.28
CA HIS A 67 6.64 7.43 0.78
C HIS A 67 7.12 6.00 1.01
N ASN A 68 8.42 5.87 1.26
CA ASN A 68 8.98 4.64 1.83
C ASN A 68 8.76 4.71 3.35
N ALA A 69 7.65 4.15 3.82
CA ALA A 69 7.19 4.25 5.20
C ALA A 69 6.83 2.85 5.71
N CYS A 70 7.24 2.56 6.95
CA CYS A 70 6.93 1.30 7.63
C CYS A 70 6.12 1.56 8.90
N LEU A 71 5.33 0.59 9.35
CA LEU A 71 4.55 0.70 10.60
C LEU A 71 5.47 0.80 11.81
N GLU A 72 6.63 0.20 11.73
CA GLU A 72 7.68 0.19 12.74
C GLU A 72 8.25 1.59 13.01
N ASP A 73 8.22 2.48 12.00
CA ASP A 73 8.74 3.85 12.07
C ASP A 73 7.72 4.88 12.60
N ILE A 74 6.55 4.43 13.06
CA ILE A 74 5.51 5.34 13.55
C ILE A 74 5.95 6.00 14.87
N ASP A 75 6.07 7.32 14.85
CA ASP A 75 6.26 8.10 16.07
C ASP A 75 4.92 8.27 16.82
N TYR A 76 4.77 7.52 17.90
CA TYR A 76 3.62 7.61 18.82
C TYR A 76 3.78 8.69 19.90
N ARG A 77 4.96 9.30 20.05
CA ARG A 77 5.22 10.35 21.06
C ARG A 77 4.63 11.69 20.65
N SER A 78 4.48 11.91 19.35
CA SER A 78 3.85 13.11 18.81
C SER A 78 2.35 13.11 19.14
N PRO A 79 1.80 14.18 19.75
CA PRO A 79 0.38 14.27 20.10
C PRO A 79 -0.47 14.52 18.85
N ARG A 80 -0.70 13.47 18.06
CA ARG A 80 -1.44 13.50 16.78
C ARG A 80 -2.83 12.87 16.89
N GLY A 81 -3.25 12.41 18.07
CA GLY A 81 -4.48 11.64 18.23
C GLY A 81 -4.39 10.22 17.62
N LEU A 82 -3.18 9.69 17.44
CA LEU A 82 -2.98 8.36 16.88
C LEU A 82 -3.11 7.30 17.97
N ASP A 83 -4.10 6.42 17.83
CA ASP A 83 -4.31 5.28 18.71
C ASP A 83 -3.41 4.11 18.28
N LYS A 84 -2.46 3.74 19.16
CA LYS A 84 -1.53 2.63 18.93
C LYS A 84 -2.27 1.29 18.82
N SER A 85 -3.32 1.08 19.60
CA SER A 85 -4.10 -0.17 19.59
C SER A 85 -4.79 -0.35 18.23
N LEU A 86 -5.42 0.71 17.72
CA LEU A 86 -6.05 0.71 16.40
C LEU A 86 -5.01 0.47 15.28
N ILE A 87 -3.84 1.08 15.35
CA ILE A 87 -2.80 0.86 14.34
C ILE A 87 -2.29 -0.58 14.36
N LEU A 88 -2.11 -1.19 15.53
CA LEU A 88 -1.73 -2.61 15.65
C LEU A 88 -2.83 -3.52 15.09
N GLN A 89 -4.09 -3.22 15.37
CA GLN A 89 -5.24 -3.94 14.81
C GLN A 89 -5.26 -3.84 13.26
N LEU A 90 -5.09 -2.65 12.70
CA LEU A 90 -5.01 -2.46 11.25
C LEU A 90 -3.79 -3.16 10.65
N GLY A 91 -2.66 -3.18 11.37
CA GLY A 91 -1.44 -3.88 11.00
C GLY A 91 -1.59 -5.41 10.90
N SER A 92 -2.59 -6.01 11.55
CA SER A 92 -2.90 -7.44 11.42
C SER A 92 -3.47 -7.83 10.05
N GLY A 93 -3.91 -6.85 9.27
CA GLY A 93 -4.49 -7.07 7.93
C GLY A 93 -5.91 -7.67 7.93
N GLN A 94 -6.56 -7.84 9.10
CA GLN A 94 -7.92 -8.41 9.16
C GLN A 94 -8.92 -7.57 8.37
N TRP A 95 -8.85 -6.24 8.48
CA TRP A 95 -9.73 -5.34 7.75
C TRP A 95 -9.64 -5.49 6.21
N LEU A 96 -8.47 -5.89 5.69
CA LEU A 96 -8.29 -6.19 4.26
C LEU A 96 -8.99 -7.49 3.87
N ARG A 97 -8.92 -8.51 4.73
CA ARG A 97 -9.62 -9.80 4.51
C ARG A 97 -11.14 -9.62 4.53
N ASP A 98 -11.61 -8.73 5.40
CA ASP A 98 -13.04 -8.46 5.57
C ASP A 98 -13.59 -7.43 4.56
N GLY A 99 -12.76 -6.92 3.63
CA GLY A 99 -13.15 -5.93 2.64
C GLY A 99 -13.58 -4.58 3.24
N LEU A 100 -13.10 -4.24 4.44
CA LEU A 100 -13.43 -2.99 5.13
C LEU A 100 -12.58 -1.84 4.61
N ASN A 101 -13.13 -0.63 4.68
CA ASN A 101 -12.45 0.58 4.27
C ASN A 101 -11.70 1.24 5.43
N LEU A 102 -10.85 2.22 5.10
CA LEU A 102 -10.16 3.05 6.08
C LEU A 102 -10.15 4.51 5.61
N ILE A 103 -10.54 5.41 6.50
CA ILE A 103 -10.50 6.85 6.26
C ILE A 103 -9.50 7.47 7.23
N ILE A 104 -8.54 8.23 6.69
CA ILE A 104 -7.56 8.99 7.48
C ILE A 104 -7.81 10.48 7.24
N GLY A 105 -8.43 11.13 8.21
CA GLY A 105 -8.73 12.56 8.22
C GLY A 105 -7.67 13.39 8.94
N GLY A 106 -7.73 14.71 8.75
CA GLY A 106 -6.93 15.66 9.51
C GLY A 106 -6.25 16.76 8.67
N PRO A 107 -5.67 17.81 9.31
CA PRO A 107 -5.10 18.96 8.62
C PRO A 107 -3.86 18.60 7.78
N THR A 108 -3.41 19.56 6.96
CA THR A 108 -2.21 19.39 6.11
C THR A 108 -0.96 19.15 6.97
N GLY A 109 -0.15 18.17 6.57
CA GLY A 109 1.18 17.94 7.16
C GLY A 109 1.20 17.04 8.40
N VAL A 110 0.05 16.59 8.93
CA VAL A 110 0.00 15.71 10.12
C VAL A 110 0.43 14.26 9.87
N GLY A 111 0.70 13.89 8.62
CA GLY A 111 1.23 12.57 8.27
C GLY A 111 0.21 11.58 7.70
N LYS A 112 -0.97 12.02 7.22
CA LYS A 112 -2.00 11.14 6.62
C LYS A 112 -1.46 10.23 5.52
N THR A 113 -0.88 10.83 4.49
CA THR A 113 -0.32 10.11 3.33
C THR A 113 0.83 9.18 3.76
N TRP A 114 1.64 9.60 4.73
CA TRP A 114 2.72 8.79 5.26
C TRP A 114 2.18 7.53 5.95
N LEU A 115 1.17 7.69 6.82
CA LEU A 115 0.50 6.59 7.50
C LEU A 115 -0.20 5.65 6.52
N ALA A 116 -0.87 6.19 5.51
CA ALA A 116 -1.46 5.40 4.43
C ALA A 116 -0.41 4.55 3.69
N CYS A 117 0.78 5.14 3.39
CA CYS A 117 1.89 4.41 2.79
C CYS A 117 2.48 3.34 3.71
N ALA A 118 2.55 3.57 5.03
CA ALA A 118 3.04 2.58 6.00
C ALA A 118 2.12 1.35 6.09
N LEU A 119 0.79 1.56 6.15
CA LEU A 119 -0.19 0.48 6.09
C LEU A 119 -0.16 -0.26 4.74
N ALA A 120 0.01 0.47 3.65
CA ALA A 120 0.15 -0.09 2.32
C ALA A 120 1.41 -0.95 2.15
N HIS A 121 2.54 -0.50 2.70
CA HIS A 121 3.78 -1.26 2.72
C HIS A 121 3.60 -2.58 3.49
N LYS A 122 2.94 -2.52 4.65
CA LYS A 122 2.60 -3.74 5.42
C LYS A 122 1.69 -4.67 4.62
N ALA A 123 0.66 -4.15 3.95
CA ALA A 123 -0.20 -4.94 3.07
C ALA A 123 0.60 -5.63 1.95
N CYS A 124 1.57 -4.95 1.31
CA CYS A 124 2.46 -5.58 0.33
C CYS A 124 3.31 -6.70 0.93
N ARG A 125 3.81 -6.54 2.16
CA ARG A 125 4.55 -7.57 2.90
C ARG A 125 3.68 -8.80 3.17
N ASP A 126 2.40 -8.58 3.49
CA ASP A 126 1.43 -9.65 3.76
C ASP A 126 0.86 -10.31 2.48
N GLY A 127 1.36 -9.92 1.30
CA GLY A 127 1.00 -10.55 0.04
C GLY A 127 -0.11 -9.87 -0.75
N TYR A 128 -0.72 -8.80 -0.23
CA TYR A 128 -1.79 -8.09 -0.92
C TYR A 128 -1.27 -7.21 -2.06
N SER A 129 -2.05 -7.12 -3.11
CA SER A 129 -1.84 -6.14 -4.18
C SER A 129 -2.31 -4.76 -3.72
N VAL A 130 -1.47 -3.75 -3.95
CA VAL A 130 -1.75 -2.37 -3.53
C VAL A 130 -1.60 -1.41 -4.69
N ARG A 131 -2.44 -0.38 -4.74
CA ARG A 131 -2.30 0.73 -5.67
C ARG A 131 -2.53 2.06 -4.96
N TYR A 132 -1.52 2.93 -4.99
CA TYR A 132 -1.61 4.30 -4.50
C TYR A 132 -1.91 5.24 -5.67
N LEU A 133 -2.93 6.07 -5.51
CA LEU A 133 -3.34 7.08 -6.49
C LEU A 133 -3.70 8.38 -5.77
N ARG A 134 -3.25 9.50 -6.31
CA ARG A 134 -3.82 10.79 -5.93
C ARG A 134 -5.14 10.97 -6.66
N LEU A 135 -6.21 11.22 -5.93
CA LEU A 135 -7.55 11.29 -6.51
C LEU A 135 -7.67 12.26 -7.71
N PRO A 136 -7.12 13.48 -7.66
CA PRO A 136 -7.19 14.37 -8.83
C PRO A 136 -6.56 13.75 -10.09
N ARG A 137 -5.42 13.07 -9.95
CA ARG A 137 -4.76 12.39 -11.09
C ARG A 137 -5.53 11.19 -11.61
N LEU A 138 -6.15 10.42 -10.70
CA LEU A 138 -7.03 9.32 -11.10
C LEU A 138 -8.20 9.83 -11.94
N LEU A 139 -8.85 10.91 -11.50
CA LEU A 139 -9.99 11.49 -12.22
C LEU A 139 -9.61 12.04 -13.60
N GLU A 140 -8.43 12.64 -13.72
CA GLU A 140 -7.86 13.05 -15.01
C GLU A 140 -7.59 11.85 -15.93
N GLU A 141 -6.95 10.79 -15.38
CA GLU A 141 -6.64 9.56 -16.12
C GLU A 141 -7.89 8.84 -16.62
N LEU A 142 -8.95 8.75 -15.80
CA LEU A 142 -10.23 8.18 -16.20
C LEU A 142 -10.90 9.00 -17.30
N GLY A 143 -10.88 10.34 -17.16
CA GLY A 143 -11.41 11.24 -18.19
C GLY A 143 -10.73 11.06 -19.55
N LEU A 144 -9.41 10.93 -19.58
CA LEU A 144 -8.64 10.63 -20.80
C LEU A 144 -8.96 9.22 -21.34
N ALA A 145 -9.11 8.25 -20.45
CA ALA A 145 -9.36 6.85 -20.79
C ALA A 145 -10.72 6.61 -21.46
N HIS A 146 -11.73 7.46 -21.19
CA HIS A 146 -12.99 7.45 -21.93
C HIS A 146 -12.79 7.78 -23.42
N GLY A 147 -11.88 8.71 -23.73
CA GLY A 147 -11.61 9.12 -25.10
C GLY A 147 -10.76 8.12 -25.92
N ASP A 148 -9.88 7.37 -25.27
CA ASP A 148 -8.94 6.46 -25.93
C ASP A 148 -9.29 4.96 -25.78
N GLY A 149 -10.44 4.65 -25.16
CA GLY A 149 -10.96 3.27 -25.02
C GLY A 149 -10.29 2.42 -23.93
N ARG A 150 -9.41 3.00 -23.08
CA ARG A 150 -8.75 2.28 -21.98
C ARG A 150 -9.58 2.19 -20.70
N PHE A 151 -10.71 2.90 -20.63
CA PHE A 151 -11.51 3.06 -19.41
C PHE A 151 -11.84 1.72 -18.75
N ALA A 152 -12.48 0.79 -19.47
CA ALA A 152 -12.88 -0.51 -18.92
C ALA A 152 -11.68 -1.32 -18.36
N LYS A 153 -10.51 -1.24 -19.04
CA LYS A 153 -9.30 -1.93 -18.58
C LYS A 153 -8.73 -1.33 -17.30
N LEU A 154 -8.74 0.00 -17.18
CA LEU A 154 -8.29 0.70 -15.97
C LEU A 154 -9.22 0.39 -14.79
N MET A 155 -10.53 0.50 -14.99
CA MET A 155 -11.55 0.21 -13.98
C MET A 155 -11.41 -1.22 -13.46
N ALA A 156 -11.34 -2.21 -14.36
CA ALA A 156 -11.14 -3.60 -14.00
C ALA A 156 -9.81 -3.84 -13.25
N GLY A 157 -8.75 -3.08 -13.57
CA GLY A 157 -7.49 -3.13 -12.86
C GLY A 157 -7.59 -2.60 -11.43
N TYR A 158 -8.26 -1.48 -11.24
CA TYR A 158 -8.47 -0.89 -9.90
C TYR A 158 -9.47 -1.70 -9.07
N ALA A 159 -10.53 -2.24 -9.68
CA ALA A 159 -11.51 -3.10 -9.01
C ALA A 159 -10.87 -4.37 -8.42
N LYS A 160 -9.92 -4.99 -9.13
CA LYS A 160 -9.22 -6.22 -8.69
C LYS A 160 -8.14 -6.02 -7.63
N THR A 161 -7.66 -4.79 -7.45
CA THR A 161 -6.59 -4.48 -6.48
C THR A 161 -7.09 -4.67 -5.05
N ASP A 162 -6.37 -5.41 -4.20
CA ASP A 162 -6.82 -5.70 -2.84
C ASP A 162 -6.95 -4.42 -1.99
N LEU A 163 -5.97 -3.53 -2.04
CA LEU A 163 -6.00 -2.23 -1.37
C LEU A 163 -5.80 -1.08 -2.37
N LEU A 164 -6.84 -0.30 -2.58
CA LEU A 164 -6.76 0.95 -3.34
C LEU A 164 -6.64 2.15 -2.40
N ILE A 165 -5.62 2.98 -2.61
CA ILE A 165 -5.43 4.22 -1.84
C ILE A 165 -5.80 5.41 -2.70
N LEU A 166 -6.79 6.17 -2.24
CA LEU A 166 -7.23 7.42 -2.83
C LEU A 166 -6.77 8.59 -1.94
N ASP A 167 -5.59 9.11 -2.27
CA ASP A 167 -4.99 10.22 -1.51
C ASP A 167 -5.52 11.57 -1.99
N ASP A 168 -5.60 12.52 -1.09
CA ASP A 168 -6.07 13.89 -1.36
C ASP A 168 -7.57 13.96 -1.77
N TRP A 169 -8.44 13.18 -1.13
CA TRP A 169 -9.90 13.27 -1.32
C TRP A 169 -10.42 14.65 -0.91
N GLY A 170 -11.24 15.24 -1.76
CA GLY A 170 -11.94 16.45 -1.42
C GLY A 170 -11.18 17.74 -1.70
N LEU A 171 -10.16 17.74 -2.57
CA LEU A 171 -9.46 18.96 -2.98
C LEU A 171 -10.26 19.83 -3.96
N ALA A 172 -11.19 19.25 -4.72
CA ALA A 172 -12.04 19.95 -5.66
C ALA A 172 -13.41 19.26 -5.77
N PRO A 173 -14.47 20.00 -6.15
CA PRO A 173 -15.77 19.40 -6.44
C PRO A 173 -15.68 18.42 -7.62
N PHE A 174 -16.52 17.39 -7.59
CA PHE A 174 -16.62 16.40 -8.67
C PHE A 174 -17.47 16.92 -9.82
N THR A 175 -17.06 16.67 -11.06
CA THR A 175 -17.92 16.80 -12.23
C THR A 175 -18.95 15.66 -12.31
N ALA A 176 -19.99 15.81 -13.12
CA ALA A 176 -21.01 14.77 -13.29
C ALA A 176 -20.44 13.43 -13.82
N ALA A 177 -19.44 13.49 -14.70
CA ALA A 177 -18.75 12.27 -15.18
C ALA A 177 -17.93 11.63 -14.07
N GLN A 178 -17.14 12.40 -13.35
CA GLN A 178 -16.30 11.91 -12.24
C GLN A 178 -17.10 11.25 -11.12
N ARG A 179 -18.32 11.76 -10.83
CA ARG A 179 -19.22 11.13 -9.85
C ARG A 179 -19.63 9.73 -10.28
N ARG A 180 -20.01 9.55 -11.56
CA ARG A 180 -20.39 8.24 -12.09
C ARG A 180 -19.23 7.27 -12.10
N ASP A 181 -18.06 7.69 -12.58
CA ASP A 181 -16.84 6.88 -12.60
C ASP A 181 -16.43 6.44 -11.19
N MET A 182 -16.54 7.35 -10.22
CA MET A 182 -16.21 7.05 -8.83
C MET A 182 -17.21 6.09 -8.19
N LEU A 183 -18.52 6.27 -8.44
CA LEU A 183 -19.54 5.33 -7.96
C LEU A 183 -19.32 3.93 -8.53
N GLU A 184 -19.10 3.81 -9.85
CA GLU A 184 -18.82 2.53 -10.52
C GLU A 184 -17.58 1.84 -9.89
N LEU A 185 -16.49 2.57 -9.69
CA LEU A 185 -15.27 2.04 -9.07
C LEU A 185 -15.52 1.52 -7.65
N LEU A 186 -16.25 2.28 -6.85
CA LEU A 186 -16.51 1.92 -5.46
C LEU A 186 -17.53 0.79 -5.33
N ASP A 187 -18.48 0.71 -6.24
CA ASP A 187 -19.48 -0.36 -6.30
C ASP A 187 -18.83 -1.71 -6.61
N ASP A 188 -17.94 -1.75 -7.60
CA ASP A 188 -17.16 -2.94 -7.95
C ASP A 188 -16.27 -3.44 -6.80
N ARG A 189 -15.91 -2.57 -5.87
CA ARG A 189 -15.02 -2.90 -4.74
C ARG A 189 -15.76 -3.21 -3.45
N TYR A 190 -16.98 -2.73 -3.31
CA TYR A 190 -17.75 -2.79 -2.07
C TYR A 190 -17.92 -4.24 -1.57
N GLY A 191 -17.60 -4.48 -0.30
CA GLY A 191 -17.70 -5.79 0.35
C GLY A 191 -16.66 -6.83 -0.08
N ASN A 192 -15.84 -6.55 -1.11
CA ASN A 192 -14.86 -7.50 -1.64
C ASN A 192 -13.42 -7.02 -1.52
N ARG A 193 -13.19 -5.71 -1.58
CA ARG A 193 -11.86 -5.08 -1.61
C ARG A 193 -11.85 -3.82 -0.77
N SER A 194 -10.72 -3.54 -0.14
CA SER A 194 -10.57 -2.38 0.73
C SER A 194 -10.15 -1.12 -0.01
N THR A 195 -10.75 0.00 0.36
CA THR A 195 -10.34 1.32 -0.10
C THR A 195 -9.88 2.16 1.07
N LEU A 196 -8.68 2.75 0.98
CA LEU A 196 -8.14 3.69 1.95
C LEU A 196 -8.20 5.09 1.37
N VAL A 197 -8.86 5.99 2.08
CA VAL A 197 -9.00 7.39 1.67
C VAL A 197 -8.27 8.30 2.64
N THR A 198 -7.49 9.24 2.12
CA THR A 198 -6.98 10.35 2.96
C THR A 198 -7.65 11.65 2.57
N SER A 199 -8.03 12.46 3.57
CA SER A 199 -8.67 13.75 3.33
C SER A 199 -8.24 14.81 4.33
N GLN A 200 -8.21 16.06 3.87
CA GLN A 200 -8.11 17.23 4.74
C GLN A 200 -9.49 17.72 5.18
N MET A 201 -10.51 17.33 4.43
CA MET A 201 -11.89 17.73 4.66
C MET A 201 -12.58 16.70 5.56
N PRO A 202 -13.29 17.13 6.60
CA PRO A 202 -14.10 16.24 7.44
C PRO A 202 -15.18 15.53 6.59
N VAL A 203 -15.49 14.28 6.98
CA VAL A 203 -16.40 13.39 6.23
C VAL A 203 -17.80 13.98 6.07
N ASP A 204 -18.29 14.72 7.06
CA ASP A 204 -19.59 15.41 7.04
C ASP A 204 -19.73 16.42 5.89
N LYS A 205 -18.62 16.93 5.36
CA LYS A 205 -18.59 17.86 4.23
C LYS A 205 -18.47 17.18 2.86
N TRP A 206 -18.25 15.87 2.82
CA TRP A 206 -18.03 15.15 1.56
C TRP A 206 -19.27 15.12 0.68
N HIS A 207 -20.48 15.03 1.27
CA HIS A 207 -21.73 15.05 0.53
C HIS A 207 -21.89 16.36 -0.30
N ALA A 208 -21.66 17.51 0.34
CA ALA A 208 -21.72 18.81 -0.36
C ALA A 208 -20.65 18.92 -1.46
N LEU A 209 -19.46 18.32 -1.26
CA LEU A 209 -18.39 18.32 -2.23
C LEU A 209 -18.70 17.45 -3.46
N ILE A 210 -19.36 16.31 -3.26
CA ILE A 210 -19.81 15.45 -4.36
C ILE A 210 -20.84 16.22 -5.20
N GLY A 211 -21.71 17.03 -4.58
CA GLY A 211 -22.58 18.00 -5.26
C GLY A 211 -23.72 17.37 -6.06
N ASP A 212 -24.11 16.14 -5.73
CA ASP A 212 -25.30 15.45 -6.22
C ASP A 212 -25.85 14.60 -5.07
N PRO A 213 -27.09 14.81 -4.61
CA PRO A 213 -27.61 14.11 -3.43
C PRO A 213 -27.64 12.60 -3.60
N THR A 214 -28.15 12.10 -4.72
CA THR A 214 -28.34 10.67 -4.97
C THR A 214 -27.01 9.95 -5.13
N LEU A 215 -26.11 10.48 -5.96
CA LEU A 215 -24.78 9.90 -6.15
C LEU A 215 -23.91 10.10 -4.91
N GLY A 216 -24.10 11.20 -4.18
CA GLY A 216 -23.42 11.47 -2.91
C GLY A 216 -23.75 10.42 -1.86
N ASP A 217 -25.03 10.16 -1.64
CA ASP A 217 -25.48 9.12 -0.72
C ASP A 217 -24.92 7.75 -1.11
N ALA A 218 -24.98 7.38 -2.39
CA ALA A 218 -24.50 6.11 -2.88
C ALA A 218 -22.98 5.95 -2.71
N ILE A 219 -22.18 6.98 -3.03
CA ILE A 219 -20.71 6.97 -2.87
C ILE A 219 -20.33 6.87 -1.40
N LEU A 220 -20.99 7.67 -0.53
CA LEU A 220 -20.68 7.69 0.89
C LEU A 220 -21.11 6.41 1.60
N ASP A 221 -22.22 5.81 1.19
CA ASP A 221 -22.63 4.50 1.70
C ASP A 221 -21.50 3.45 1.53
N ARG A 222 -20.93 3.37 0.34
CA ARG A 222 -19.87 2.41 0.02
C ARG A 222 -18.53 2.70 0.67
N LEU A 223 -18.21 3.98 0.91
CA LEU A 223 -16.92 4.37 1.49
C LEU A 223 -16.93 4.42 3.00
N VAL A 224 -18.03 4.86 3.62
CA VAL A 224 -18.03 5.39 4.99
C VAL A 224 -18.68 4.44 5.99
N HIS A 225 -19.73 3.68 5.57
CA HIS A 225 -20.49 2.85 6.50
C HIS A 225 -19.71 1.67 7.07
N ASN A 226 -18.81 1.07 6.27
CA ASN A 226 -17.95 -0.04 6.70
C ASN A 226 -16.49 0.37 6.89
N ALA A 227 -16.22 1.62 7.27
CA ALA A 227 -14.88 2.16 7.35
C ALA A 227 -14.39 2.35 8.79
N TYR A 228 -13.15 1.92 9.04
CA TYR A 228 -12.37 2.46 10.16
C TYR A 228 -12.05 3.93 9.92
N ARG A 229 -11.99 4.73 11.00
CA ARG A 229 -11.67 6.15 10.90
C ARG A 229 -10.53 6.52 11.83
N ILE A 230 -9.56 7.25 11.29
CA ILE A 230 -8.44 7.84 12.03
C ILE A 230 -8.49 9.34 11.79
N GLU A 231 -8.67 10.12 12.85
CA GLU A 231 -8.63 11.57 12.79
C GLU A 231 -7.32 12.06 13.40
N LEU A 232 -6.36 12.43 12.54
CA LEU A 232 -5.10 13.00 12.95
C LEU A 232 -5.25 14.48 13.27
N LYS A 233 -4.61 14.90 14.37
CA LYS A 233 -4.64 16.28 14.91
C LYS A 233 -3.22 16.83 15.04
N GLY A 234 -3.11 18.09 15.40
CA GLY A 234 -1.83 18.71 15.76
C GLY A 234 -1.13 19.43 14.61
N GLU A 235 0.12 19.77 14.85
CA GLU A 235 0.94 20.58 13.93
C GLU A 235 1.53 19.76 12.79
N SER A 236 1.96 20.46 11.74
CA SER A 236 2.62 19.85 10.60
C SER A 236 3.96 19.21 10.98
N MET A 237 4.08 17.91 10.76
CA MET A 237 5.32 17.15 10.96
C MET A 237 6.46 17.65 10.06
N ARG A 238 6.14 18.25 8.91
CA ARG A 238 7.15 18.85 8.02
C ARG A 238 7.81 20.07 8.65
N ARG A 239 7.04 20.92 9.35
CA ARG A 239 7.56 22.10 10.06
C ARG A 239 8.45 21.70 11.24
N ARG A 240 8.16 20.56 11.90
CA ARG A 240 9.01 20.02 12.97
C ARG A 240 10.37 19.57 12.44
N ALA A 241 10.41 18.84 11.33
CA ALA A 241 11.65 18.39 10.69
C ALA A 241 12.53 19.59 10.32
N THR A 242 11.95 20.66 9.74
CA THR A 242 12.69 21.86 9.36
C THR A 242 13.24 22.63 10.57
N LYS A 243 12.53 22.64 11.72
CA LYS A 243 13.03 23.28 12.97
C LYS A 243 14.19 22.50 13.59
N LEU A 244 14.19 21.17 13.51
CA LEU A 244 15.30 20.33 13.99
C LEU A 244 16.57 20.55 13.16
N THR A 245 16.47 20.60 11.83
CA THR A 245 17.60 20.89 10.94
C THR A 245 18.16 22.30 11.12
N ALA A 246 17.33 23.29 11.43
CA ALA A 246 17.78 24.66 11.70
C ALA A 246 18.48 24.81 13.08
N ALA A 247 18.13 23.95 14.05
CA ALA A 247 18.79 23.94 15.36
C ALA A 247 20.16 23.25 15.32
N GLU A 248 20.35 22.23 14.48
CA GLU A 248 21.62 21.51 14.30
C GLU A 248 22.65 22.29 13.46
N THR A 249 22.26 23.34 12.74
CA THR A 249 23.17 24.22 11.96
C THR A 249 23.57 25.46 12.71
N SER A 250 23.23 25.62 13.99
CA SER A 250 23.47 26.80 14.81
C SER A 250 24.46 26.55 15.97
N ASP A 251 25.16 25.40 15.98
CA ASP A 251 26.23 25.04 16.93
C ASP A 251 27.63 25.02 16.21
#